data_55c8fc77a3aa31020c12da14358117e4
#
_entry.id   55c8fc77a3aa31020c12da14358117e4
#
_cell.length_a   1.000
_cell.length_b   1.000
_cell.length_c   1.000
_cell.angle_alpha   90.00
_cell.angle_beta   90.00
_cell.angle_gamma   90.00
#
_symmetry.space_group_name_H-M   'P 1'
#
loop_
_entity.id
_entity.type
_entity.pdbx_description
1 polymer ?
#
loop_
_entity_poly.entity_id
_entity_poly.type
_entity_poly.pdbx_seq_one_letter_code
_entity_poly.pdbx_strand_id
1 'polypeptide(L)'
;MTKSEYNASALLAYSPRKSRLIINAIRGMRLDKALDALTVINKGKSNEVSKLLLNAANNIKISESNYPNYIVEKIVAEEAQKLYRIVPRARGTAFRIRRRYSRLKVCLTSTIK
;
A
#
# COMPACT_ATOMS: atom_id res chain seq x y z
N MET A 1 23.16 12.62 1.46
CA MET A 1 22.25 12.51 0.32
C MET A 1 21.21 11.45 0.58
N THR A 2 19.96 11.84 0.53
CA THR A 2 18.88 10.90 0.73
C THR A 2 18.46 10.30 -0.59
N LYS A 3 18.72 9.03 -0.76
CA LYS A 3 18.11 8.30 -1.86
C LYS A 3 16.71 7.92 -1.44
N SER A 4 15.80 7.89 -2.40
CA SER A 4 14.51 7.29 -2.16
C SER A 4 14.75 5.82 -1.82
N GLU A 5 14.35 5.43 -0.64
CA GLU A 5 14.46 4.03 -0.20
C GLU A 5 13.33 3.17 -0.71
N TYR A 6 12.36 3.76 -1.39
CA TYR A 6 11.14 3.07 -1.78
C TYR A 6 11.14 2.74 -3.26
N ASN A 7 10.71 1.53 -3.57
CA ASN A 7 10.66 1.03 -4.95
C ASN A 7 9.36 1.41 -5.63
N ALA A 8 8.29 1.59 -4.89
CA ALA A 8 6.99 1.94 -5.44
C ALA A 8 6.15 2.67 -4.40
N SER A 9 5.20 3.44 -4.90
CA SER A 9 4.21 4.10 -4.05
C SER A 9 2.87 4.11 -4.77
N ALA A 10 1.79 4.20 -4.00
CA ALA A 10 0.45 4.27 -4.55
C ALA A 10 -0.47 4.95 -3.56
N LEU A 11 -1.55 5.53 -4.09
CA LEU A 11 -2.61 6.06 -3.25
C LEU A 11 -3.64 4.97 -3.01
N LEU A 12 -4.08 4.85 -1.78
CA LEU A 12 -5.11 3.89 -1.39
C LEU A 12 -6.27 4.66 -0.79
N ALA A 13 -7.48 4.33 -1.21
CA ALA A 13 -8.69 5.01 -0.76
C ALA A 13 -9.14 4.52 0.62
N TYR A 14 -8.21 4.48 1.55
CA TYR A 14 -8.41 4.15 2.96
C TYR A 14 -7.67 5.17 3.80
N SER A 15 -8.14 5.42 5.00
CA SER A 15 -7.37 6.21 5.96
C SER A 15 -6.08 5.45 6.31
N PRO A 16 -5.02 6.16 6.72
CA PRO A 16 -3.78 5.48 7.11
C PRO A 16 -3.98 4.41 8.18
N ARG A 17 -4.89 4.64 9.11
CA ARG A 17 -5.17 3.67 10.16
C ARG A 17 -5.64 2.33 9.60
N LYS A 18 -6.57 2.36 8.63
CA LYS A 18 -7.09 1.14 8.01
C LYS A 18 -6.03 0.47 7.13
N SER A 19 -5.26 1.28 6.41
CA SER A 19 -4.19 0.77 5.56
C SER A 19 -3.13 0.05 6.39
N ARG A 20 -2.80 0.59 7.56
CA ARG A 20 -1.80 -0.01 8.44
C ARG A 20 -2.21 -1.40 8.94
N LEU A 21 -3.50 -1.66 9.06
CA LEU A 21 -3.96 -3.00 9.44
C LEU A 21 -3.54 -4.04 8.40
N ILE A 22 -3.57 -3.66 7.12
CA ILE A 22 -3.18 -4.57 6.05
C ILE A 22 -1.67 -4.70 5.96
N ILE A 23 -0.96 -3.56 5.93
CA ILE A 23 0.48 -3.60 5.67
C ILE A 23 1.28 -4.14 6.85
N ASN A 24 0.78 -3.98 8.07
CA ASN A 24 1.48 -4.53 9.25
C ASN A 24 1.51 -6.06 9.21
N ALA A 25 0.53 -6.67 8.57
CA ALA A 25 0.46 -8.13 8.46
C ALA A 25 1.54 -8.70 7.54
N ILE A 26 2.05 -7.91 6.61
CA ILE A 26 3.02 -8.39 5.61
C ILE A 26 4.41 -7.82 5.78
N ARG A 27 4.60 -6.88 6.71
CA ARG A 27 5.91 -6.26 6.90
C ARG A 27 6.94 -7.30 7.36
N GLY A 28 8.06 -7.34 6.67
CA GLY A 28 9.14 -8.27 7.00
C GLY A 28 8.99 -9.66 6.40
N MET A 29 7.91 -9.92 5.67
CA MET A 29 7.70 -11.22 5.03
C MET A 29 8.44 -11.29 3.70
N ARG A 30 8.76 -12.52 3.27
CA ARG A 30 9.25 -12.72 1.91
C ARG A 30 8.17 -12.27 0.93
N LEU A 31 8.60 -11.80 -0.22
CA LEU A 31 7.66 -11.24 -1.20
C LEU A 31 6.61 -12.26 -1.64
N ASP A 32 7.01 -13.49 -1.93
CA ASP A 32 6.07 -14.53 -2.34
C ASP A 32 5.03 -14.81 -1.25
N LYS A 33 5.49 -14.90 0.00
CA LYS A 33 4.57 -15.14 1.13
C LYS A 33 3.69 -13.94 1.41
N ALA A 34 4.20 -12.74 1.22
CA ALA A 34 3.40 -11.53 1.41
C ALA A 34 2.25 -11.49 0.40
N LEU A 35 2.52 -11.83 -0.86
CA LEU A 35 1.48 -11.89 -1.88
C LEU A 35 0.43 -12.95 -1.55
N ASP A 36 0.86 -14.11 -1.10
CA ASP A 36 -0.07 -15.17 -0.70
C ASP A 36 -0.92 -14.75 0.50
N ALA A 37 -0.30 -14.10 1.49
CA ALA A 37 -1.02 -13.62 2.67
C ALA A 37 -2.09 -12.60 2.29
N LEU A 38 -1.80 -11.74 1.32
CA LEU A 38 -2.77 -10.73 0.88
C LEU A 38 -3.99 -11.36 0.20
N THR A 39 -3.84 -12.51 -0.42
CA THR A 39 -5.01 -13.20 -1.00
C THR A 39 -5.90 -13.79 0.10
N VAL A 40 -5.33 -14.12 1.25
CA VAL A 40 -6.06 -14.69 2.39
C VAL A 40 -6.69 -13.61 3.26
N ILE A 41 -6.04 -12.46 3.40
CA ILE A 41 -6.49 -11.36 4.27
C ILE A 41 -7.75 -10.72 3.70
N ASN A 42 -8.55 -11.04 3.13
CA ASN A 42 -9.78 -10.52 2.53
C ASN A 42 -10.27 -9.21 3.18
N LYS A 43 -9.43 -8.18 3.18
CA LYS A 43 -9.79 -6.85 3.67
C LYS A 43 -9.83 -5.88 2.50
N GLY A 44 -10.99 -5.66 1.96
CA GLY A 44 -11.31 -4.69 0.92
C GLY A 44 -10.20 -4.26 -0.04
N LYS A 45 -9.14 -3.67 0.47
CA LYS A 45 -8.07 -3.10 -0.35
C LYS A 45 -6.80 -3.95 -0.43
N SER A 46 -6.85 -5.19 0.03
CA SER A 46 -5.66 -6.05 -0.02
C SER A 46 -5.17 -6.31 -1.44
N ASN A 47 -6.08 -6.37 -2.42
CA ASN A 47 -5.70 -6.53 -3.82
C ASN A 47 -4.86 -5.36 -4.33
N GLU A 48 -5.15 -4.16 -3.86
CA GLU A 48 -4.40 -2.98 -4.27
C GLU A 48 -3.01 -2.96 -3.66
N VAL A 49 -2.87 -3.48 -2.45
CA VAL A 49 -1.57 -3.66 -1.83
C VAL A 49 -0.76 -4.70 -2.59
N SER A 50 -1.39 -5.79 -3.04
CA SER A 50 -0.74 -6.78 -3.90
C SER A 50 -0.20 -6.14 -5.18
N LYS A 51 -1.00 -5.30 -5.81
CA LYS A 51 -0.58 -4.58 -7.01
C LYS A 51 0.62 -3.69 -6.73
N LEU A 52 0.64 -3.03 -5.58
CA LEU A 52 1.77 -2.20 -5.18
C LEU A 52 3.06 -3.03 -5.07
N LEU A 53 2.98 -4.21 -4.46
CA LEU A 53 4.13 -5.10 -4.34
C LEU A 53 4.62 -5.57 -5.71
N LEU A 54 3.69 -5.90 -6.61
CA LEU A 54 4.05 -6.30 -7.97
C LEU A 54 4.69 -5.15 -8.74
N ASN A 55 4.20 -3.94 -8.56
CA ASN A 55 4.82 -2.76 -9.18
C ASN A 55 6.24 -2.54 -8.66
N ALA A 56 6.45 -2.72 -7.36
CA ALA A 56 7.77 -2.61 -6.78
C ALA A 56 8.72 -3.65 -7.37
N ALA A 57 8.26 -4.89 -7.51
CA ALA A 57 9.04 -5.96 -8.10
C ALA A 57 9.41 -5.63 -9.55
N ASN A 58 8.48 -5.10 -10.32
CA ASN A 58 8.73 -4.71 -11.70
C ASN A 58 9.72 -3.55 -11.78
N ASN A 59 9.65 -2.61 -10.85
CA ASN A 59 10.55 -1.46 -10.84
C ASN A 59 12.00 -1.86 -10.59
N ILE A 60 12.21 -2.90 -9.81
CA ILE A 60 13.57 -3.43 -9.56
C ILE A 60 13.90 -4.62 -10.46
N LYS A 61 13.04 -4.92 -11.42
CA LYS A 61 13.27 -5.88 -12.50
C LYS A 61 13.56 -7.30 -12.00
N ILE A 62 12.80 -7.76 -11.01
CA ILE A 62 12.91 -9.15 -10.57
C ILE A 62 11.81 -9.98 -11.21
N SER A 63 12.15 -11.21 -11.56
CA SER A 63 11.19 -12.15 -12.12
C SER A 63 10.48 -12.88 -10.98
N GLU A 64 9.36 -13.50 -11.31
CA GLU A 64 8.56 -14.21 -10.33
C GLU A 64 9.34 -15.32 -9.64
N SER A 65 10.24 -15.99 -10.35
CA SER A 65 11.06 -17.04 -9.77
C SER A 65 12.00 -16.52 -8.68
N ASN A 66 12.29 -15.23 -8.67
CA ASN A 66 13.17 -14.61 -7.69
C ASN A 66 12.42 -14.01 -6.49
N TYR A 67 11.10 -14.05 -6.49
CA TYR A 67 10.33 -13.48 -5.38
C TYR A 67 10.72 -14.04 -4.00
N PRO A 68 11.00 -15.34 -3.84
CA PRO A 68 11.42 -15.85 -2.53
C PRO A 68 12.74 -15.27 -2.03
N ASN A 69 13.52 -14.66 -2.90
CA ASN A 69 14.82 -14.07 -2.54
C ASN A 69 14.70 -12.61 -2.10
N TYR A 70 13.50 -12.08 -2.02
CA TYR A 70 13.27 -10.70 -1.62
C TYR A 70 12.31 -10.65 -0.45
N ILE A 71 12.49 -9.65 0.40
CA ILE A 71 11.60 -9.40 1.54
C ILE A 71 10.99 -8.01 1.43
N VAL A 72 9.83 -7.85 2.02
CA VAL A 72 9.22 -6.54 2.19
C VAL A 72 9.89 -5.89 3.39
N GLU A 73 10.99 -5.18 3.15
CA GLU A 73 11.78 -4.59 4.22
C GLU A 73 11.07 -3.44 4.89
N LYS A 74 10.55 -2.52 4.09
CA LYS A 74 9.83 -1.36 4.59
C LYS A 74 8.54 -1.21 3.82
N ILE A 75 7.47 -1.05 4.53
CA ILE A 75 6.20 -0.66 3.94
C ILE A 75 5.51 0.26 4.95
N VAL A 76 5.11 1.43 4.48
CA VAL A 76 4.53 2.45 5.34
C VAL A 76 3.29 3.03 4.69
N ALA A 77 2.39 3.52 5.52
CA ALA A 77 1.22 4.26 5.07
C ALA A 77 1.30 5.66 5.67
N GLU A 78 1.36 6.66 4.79
CA GLU A 78 1.40 8.05 5.19
C GLU A 78 0.06 8.71 4.89
N GLU A 79 -0.27 9.73 5.65
CA GLU A 79 -1.47 10.50 5.39
C GLU A 79 -1.30 11.24 4.06
N ALA A 80 -2.27 11.07 3.17
CA ALA A 80 -2.28 11.75 1.88
C ALA A 80 -3.32 12.86 1.89
N GLN A 81 -3.42 13.55 0.77
CA GLN A 81 -4.36 14.65 0.62
C GLN A 81 -5.79 14.18 0.89
N LYS A 82 -6.51 14.97 1.69
CA LYS A 82 -7.92 14.72 1.98
C LYS A 82 -8.76 15.43 0.93
N LEU A 83 -9.77 14.72 0.44
CA LEU A 83 -10.72 15.31 -0.47
C LEU A 83 -12.03 15.58 0.27
N TYR A 84 -12.64 16.71 -0.05
CA TYR A 84 -13.91 17.10 0.55
C TYR A 84 -14.95 17.22 -0.55
N ARG A 85 -16.13 16.71 -0.27
CA ARG A 85 -17.27 16.90 -1.15
C ARG A 85 -18.39 17.56 -0.36
N ILE A 86 -19.14 18.43 -1.04
CA ILE A 86 -20.32 19.03 -0.48
C ILE A 86 -21.52 18.29 -1.06
N VAL A 87 -22.33 17.72 -0.19
CA VAL A 87 -23.54 17.02 -0.60
C VAL A 87 -24.73 17.91 -0.27
N PRO A 88 -25.46 18.42 -1.28
CA PRO A 88 -26.65 19.21 -1.00
C PRO A 88 -27.71 18.36 -0.32
N ARG A 89 -28.37 18.98 0.64
CA ARG A 89 -29.50 18.37 1.34
C ARG A 89 -30.74 19.21 1.13
N ALA A 90 -31.91 18.62 1.41
CA ALA A 90 -33.17 19.35 1.36
C ALA A 90 -33.11 20.62 2.21
N ARG A 91 -33.81 21.66 1.81
CA ARG A 91 -33.87 22.96 2.49
C ARG A 91 -32.57 23.75 2.40
N GLY A 92 -31.75 23.48 1.38
CA GLY A 92 -30.57 24.27 1.12
C GLY A 92 -29.39 23.99 2.05
N THR A 93 -29.50 23.02 2.96
CA THR A 93 -28.36 22.66 3.79
C THR A 93 -27.38 21.80 2.97
N ALA A 94 -26.11 21.91 3.31
CA ALA A 94 -25.08 21.15 2.64
C ALA A 94 -24.21 20.47 3.69
N PHE A 95 -23.81 19.22 3.40
CA PHE A 95 -22.90 18.49 4.25
C PHE A 95 -21.60 18.27 3.52
N ARG A 96 -20.50 18.39 4.27
CA ARG A 96 -19.16 18.17 3.75
C ARG A 96 -18.78 16.71 4.03
N ILE A 97 -18.48 15.96 2.97
CA ILE A 97 -17.98 14.60 3.09
C ILE A 97 -16.47 14.63 2.91
N ARG A 98 -15.76 14.12 3.92
CA ARG A 98 -14.31 14.04 3.90
C ARG A 98 -13.90 12.64 3.47
N ARG A 99 -13.14 12.55 2.38
CA ARG A 99 -12.54 11.31 1.93
C ARG A 99 -11.07 11.30 2.28
N ARG A 100 -10.66 10.22 2.94
CA ARG A 100 -9.28 10.06 3.37
C ARG A 100 -8.56 9.09 2.45
N TYR A 101 -7.34 9.42 2.14
CA TYR A 101 -6.45 8.58 1.35
C TYR A 101 -5.18 8.38 2.12
N SER A 102 -4.53 7.25 1.88
CA SER A 102 -3.19 7.02 2.38
C SER A 102 -2.24 6.80 1.21
N ARG A 103 -1.01 7.22 1.39
CA ARG A 103 0.05 6.96 0.43
C ARG A 103 0.88 5.82 0.97
N LEU A 104 0.87 4.71 0.25
CA LEU A 104 1.64 3.55 0.61
C LEU A 104 2.98 3.61 -0.12
N LYS A 105 4.05 3.31 0.60
CA LYS A 105 5.38 3.24 0.03
C LYS A 105 6.00 1.92 0.46
N VAL A 106 6.65 1.24 -0.46
CA VAL A 106 7.24 -0.07 -0.19
C VAL A 106 8.67 -0.14 -0.68
N CYS A 107 9.50 -0.79 0.09
CA CYS A 107 10.88 -1.11 -0.28
C CYS A 107 11.09 -2.62 -0.18
N LEU A 108 11.53 -3.22 -1.27
CA LEU A 108 11.89 -4.62 -1.32
C LEU A 108 13.41 -4.74 -1.28
N THR A 109 13.89 -5.66 -0.48
CA THR A 109 15.33 -5.88 -0.32
C THR A 109 15.65 -7.34 -0.59
N SER A 110 16.78 -7.57 -1.27
CA SER A 110 17.27 -8.92 -1.51
C SER A 110 17.74 -9.55 -0.21
N THR A 111 17.39 -10.81 0.00
CA THR A 111 17.91 -11.61 1.11
C THR A 111 19.28 -12.23 0.78
N ILE A 112 19.67 -12.18 -0.47
CA ILE A 112 20.94 -12.71 -0.93
C ILE A 112 21.97 -11.59 -0.90
N LYS A 113 23.05 -11.83 -0.24
CA LYS A 113 24.16 -10.85 -0.17
C LYS A 113 25.17 -11.12 -1.26
#